data_d85a07ce3a356337c90f9dfe9a47e4bb
#
_entry.id   d85a07ce3a356337c90f9dfe9a47e4bb
#
_cell.length_a   1.000
_cell.length_b   1.000
_cell.length_c   1.000
_cell.angle_alpha   90.00
_cell.angle_beta   90.00
_cell.angle_gamma   90.00
#
_symmetry.space_group_name_H-M   'P 1'
#
loop_
_entity.id
_entity.type
_entity.pdbx_description
1 polymer ?
#
loop_
_entity_poly.entity_id
_entity_poly.type
_entity_poly.pdbx_seq_one_letter_code
_entity_poly.pdbx_strand_id
1 'polypeptide(L)'
;MRKIINGADAFVDEVLEGILLAHPDELRAATEDRRALVRADSPAAGRVGIVTGGGSGHLPFFLGYVGRGLCSAVAVGNVFSSPSPAQIHAASVAVDGGAGVLYLYGNYGGDVYNFDIAAELCRGQSIEVRTVLGADDVQSAPPASAAMRRGVAGLVLVYKAAGAMADRGASLDEVARVAQRAADATRTMGVGLSPTILPAAGEATFALDEGEMEIGVGIHGERGSHRGPIETADEITDRFLAELGTELDLSAGSRVAVLVNGLGATPLEELYVVYRRVHRVLAERGVEIAYRLVGEYVTSLEMAGASLSIMQLDDELEELLHDPAGSPFFRQGDATVPEAAAGDAPIVPVSAAAVADIVSAGSPSRLRETLIAALPRMERHTDELRELDAILGDGDLGITVSAGSRAAAGAVAGLPEDADARSVLRVAGLAFSSANPSTFAALVGSGLIGAADTLERGAHLGVDGAAGLLRALSERIAERGGAEPGDKTLLDVLAPVVSALEAGAAPEELSGVAAAAVEETAGWRSRRGRAAWQQERSIGQRDPGGVAALRFVEEIVGAAGEE
;
A
#
# COMPACT_ATOMS: atom_id res chain seq x y z
N MET A 1 -22.00 -14.71 -4.43
CA MET A 1 -20.57 -15.01 -4.20
C MET A 1 -20.40 -16.43 -3.66
N ARG A 2 -19.40 -17.19 -4.13
CA ARG A 2 -19.12 -18.57 -3.66
C ARG A 2 -17.71 -18.60 -3.06
N LYS A 3 -17.58 -18.16 -1.80
CA LYS A 3 -16.31 -18.16 -1.04
C LYS A 3 -16.53 -18.87 0.30
N ILE A 4 -15.49 -19.54 0.81
CA ILE A 4 -15.50 -20.17 2.15
C ILE A 4 -15.07 -19.10 3.16
N ILE A 5 -16.01 -18.25 3.56
CA ILE A 5 -15.83 -17.18 4.53
C ILE A 5 -17.07 -17.08 5.44
N ASN A 6 -16.90 -16.60 6.66
CA ASN A 6 -18.04 -16.31 7.55
C ASN A 6 -18.71 -14.97 7.21
N GLY A 7 -17.88 -13.94 6.98
CA GLY A 7 -18.33 -12.61 6.60
C GLY A 7 -17.21 -11.82 5.93
N ALA A 8 -17.56 -10.84 5.12
CA ALA A 8 -16.58 -10.01 4.42
C ALA A 8 -15.72 -9.18 5.39
N ASP A 9 -16.34 -8.62 6.41
CA ASP A 9 -15.69 -7.73 7.40
C ASP A 9 -14.69 -8.48 8.29
N ALA A 10 -15.00 -9.73 8.65
CA ALA A 10 -14.14 -10.55 9.50
C ALA A 10 -13.08 -11.34 8.71
N PHE A 11 -13.16 -11.35 7.37
CA PHE A 11 -12.37 -12.25 6.54
C PHE A 11 -10.87 -12.17 6.81
N VAL A 12 -10.30 -10.98 6.82
CA VAL A 12 -8.85 -10.80 7.00
C VAL A 12 -8.43 -11.19 8.42
N ASP A 13 -9.19 -10.79 9.44
CA ASP A 13 -8.86 -11.09 10.84
C ASP A 13 -8.93 -12.60 11.11
N GLU A 14 -9.92 -13.28 10.56
CA GLU A 14 -10.06 -14.75 10.65
C GLU A 14 -8.92 -15.47 9.91
N VAL A 15 -8.49 -14.96 8.76
CA VAL A 15 -7.32 -15.50 8.03
C VAL A 15 -6.05 -15.37 8.88
N LEU A 16 -5.79 -14.20 9.46
CA LEU A 16 -4.60 -13.97 10.29
C LEU A 16 -4.62 -14.81 11.56
N GLU A 17 -5.77 -14.95 12.20
CA GLU A 17 -5.94 -15.85 13.35
C GLU A 17 -5.65 -17.30 12.96
N GLY A 18 -6.22 -17.76 11.85
CA GLY A 18 -5.98 -19.13 11.36
C GLY A 18 -4.50 -19.41 11.07
N ILE A 19 -3.80 -18.45 10.45
CA ILE A 19 -2.36 -18.57 10.16
C ILE A 19 -1.53 -18.63 11.45
N LEU A 20 -1.80 -17.75 12.41
CA LEU A 20 -1.09 -17.74 13.71
C LEU A 20 -1.32 -19.04 14.49
N LEU A 21 -2.53 -19.58 14.46
CA LEU A 21 -2.85 -20.85 15.09
C LEU A 21 -2.19 -22.07 14.40
N ALA A 22 -2.00 -21.99 13.09
CA ALA A 22 -1.37 -23.06 12.31
C ALA A 22 0.16 -23.02 12.40
N HIS A 23 0.77 -21.87 12.69
CA HIS A 23 2.22 -21.66 12.66
C HIS A 23 2.75 -20.94 13.92
N PRO A 24 2.42 -21.42 15.13
CA PRO A 24 2.76 -20.74 16.38
C PRO A 24 4.27 -20.69 16.66
N ASP A 25 5.03 -21.61 16.09
CA ASP A 25 6.49 -21.69 16.27
C ASP A 25 7.27 -20.82 15.29
N GLU A 26 6.61 -20.33 14.24
CA GLU A 26 7.26 -19.58 13.16
C GLU A 26 6.87 -18.10 13.17
N LEU A 27 5.63 -17.79 13.53
CA LEU A 27 5.05 -16.44 13.49
C LEU A 27 4.44 -16.06 14.83
N ARG A 28 4.50 -14.76 15.14
CA ARG A 28 3.74 -14.16 16.23
C ARG A 28 3.16 -12.81 15.82
N ALA A 29 2.08 -12.41 16.46
CA ALA A 29 1.54 -11.06 16.33
C ALA A 29 2.43 -10.07 17.09
N ALA A 30 2.67 -8.91 16.48
CA ALA A 30 3.30 -7.76 17.10
C ALA A 30 2.29 -6.72 17.60
N THR A 31 1.00 -6.88 17.22
CA THR A 31 -0.09 -5.96 17.56
C THR A 31 -1.31 -6.71 18.07
N GLU A 32 -2.15 -6.05 18.86
CA GLU A 32 -3.40 -6.64 19.39
C GLU A 32 -4.40 -6.99 18.30
N ASP A 33 -4.45 -6.18 17.22
CA ASP A 33 -5.30 -6.41 16.05
C ASP A 33 -4.75 -7.50 15.12
N ARG A 34 -3.57 -8.07 15.43
CA ARG A 34 -2.88 -9.10 14.63
C ARG A 34 -2.56 -8.67 13.20
N ARG A 35 -2.59 -7.35 12.90
CA ARG A 35 -2.31 -6.82 11.56
C ARG A 35 -0.83 -6.56 11.29
N ALA A 36 0.03 -6.70 12.29
CA ALA A 36 1.48 -6.77 12.15
C ALA A 36 1.96 -8.13 12.68
N LEU A 37 2.58 -8.92 11.80
CA LEU A 37 3.14 -10.23 12.14
C LEU A 37 4.65 -10.21 11.92
N VAL A 38 5.35 -10.91 12.80
CA VAL A 38 6.80 -11.01 12.78
C VAL A 38 7.24 -12.47 12.95
N ARG A 39 8.47 -12.76 12.57
CA ARG A 39 9.11 -14.04 12.91
C ARG A 39 9.06 -14.25 14.42
N ALA A 40 8.85 -15.49 14.85
CA ALA A 40 8.81 -15.83 16.28
C ALA A 40 10.11 -15.50 17.03
N ASP A 41 11.27 -15.53 16.33
CA ASP A 41 12.61 -15.22 16.87
C ASP A 41 12.98 -13.72 16.76
N SER A 42 12.08 -12.85 16.34
CA SER A 42 12.33 -11.39 16.29
C SER A 42 12.21 -10.75 17.68
N PRO A 43 12.98 -9.66 17.98
CA PRO A 43 14.04 -9.12 17.14
C PRO A 43 15.33 -9.93 17.20
N ALA A 44 16.03 -10.02 16.06
CA ALA A 44 17.36 -10.66 16.02
C ALA A 44 18.44 -9.60 16.28
N ALA A 45 19.09 -9.68 17.44
CA ALA A 45 20.09 -8.68 17.86
C ALA A 45 21.22 -8.50 16.85
N GLY A 46 21.51 -7.24 16.48
CA GLY A 46 22.58 -6.88 15.55
C GLY A 46 22.30 -7.27 14.09
N ARG A 47 21.06 -7.66 13.74
CA ARG A 47 20.64 -7.95 12.36
C ARG A 47 19.65 -6.93 11.85
N VAL A 48 19.71 -6.70 10.55
CA VAL A 48 18.75 -5.85 9.85
C VAL A 48 17.38 -6.51 9.83
N GLY A 49 16.34 -5.80 10.28
CA GLY A 49 14.96 -6.21 10.12
C GLY A 49 14.46 -5.85 8.72
N ILE A 50 13.81 -6.80 8.02
CA ILE A 50 13.14 -6.51 6.74
C ILE A 50 11.65 -6.50 6.97
N VAL A 51 11.01 -5.35 6.76
CA VAL A 51 9.55 -5.18 6.88
C VAL A 51 8.94 -5.03 5.51
N THR A 52 8.00 -5.91 5.20
CA THR A 52 7.15 -5.80 4.02
C THR A 52 5.72 -5.49 4.43
N GLY A 53 4.85 -5.28 3.46
CA GLY A 53 3.42 -5.09 3.70
C GLY A 53 2.67 -4.78 2.44
N GLY A 54 1.35 -4.84 2.58
CA GLY A 54 0.39 -4.60 1.52
C GLY A 54 -0.98 -5.14 1.90
N GLY A 55 -1.90 -5.11 0.94
CA GLY A 55 -3.25 -5.63 1.13
C GLY A 55 -3.29 -7.15 1.32
N SER A 56 -4.28 -7.62 2.05
CA SER A 56 -4.65 -9.04 2.07
C SER A 56 -5.22 -9.47 0.70
N GLY A 57 -5.32 -10.77 0.46
CA GLY A 57 -5.85 -11.31 -0.80
C GLY A 57 -4.79 -11.75 -1.80
N HIS A 58 -3.51 -11.70 -1.43
CA HIS A 58 -2.38 -12.03 -2.30
C HIS A 58 -1.55 -13.21 -1.83
N LEU A 59 -1.99 -13.95 -0.79
CA LEU A 59 -1.22 -15.06 -0.22
C LEU A 59 -0.69 -16.03 -1.29
N PRO A 60 0.59 -16.44 -1.16
CA PRO A 60 1.55 -16.20 -0.06
C PRO A 60 2.17 -14.79 -0.02
N PHE A 61 1.94 -13.92 -1.01
CA PHE A 61 2.60 -12.61 -1.08
C PHE A 61 2.48 -11.81 0.23
N PHE A 62 3.50 -11.05 0.52
CA PHE A 62 3.77 -10.36 1.77
C PHE A 62 3.91 -11.33 2.96
N LEU A 63 2.82 -11.67 3.63
CA LEU A 63 2.81 -12.44 4.87
C LEU A 63 3.50 -13.81 4.75
N GLY A 64 3.31 -14.50 3.64
CA GLY A 64 3.88 -15.81 3.41
C GLY A 64 5.41 -15.81 3.29
N TYR A 65 6.03 -14.66 3.17
CA TYR A 65 7.49 -14.48 3.12
C TYR A 65 8.08 -13.95 4.41
N VAL A 66 7.35 -14.01 5.52
CA VAL A 66 7.90 -13.74 6.86
C VAL A 66 8.57 -15.01 7.37
N GLY A 67 9.90 -15.01 7.38
CA GLY A 67 10.69 -16.18 7.75
C GLY A 67 12.18 -15.97 7.60
N ARG A 68 12.96 -16.99 7.95
CA ARG A 68 14.41 -16.95 7.85
C ARG A 68 14.86 -16.90 6.38
N GLY A 69 15.85 -16.06 6.07
CA GLY A 69 16.35 -15.86 4.71
C GLY A 69 15.36 -15.12 3.79
N LEU A 70 14.36 -14.47 4.38
CA LEU A 70 13.27 -13.72 3.74
C LEU A 70 12.99 -12.43 4.54
N CYS A 71 11.73 -11.99 4.63
CA CYS A 71 11.33 -10.85 5.45
C CYS A 71 11.29 -11.19 6.94
N SER A 72 11.48 -10.20 7.81
CA SER A 72 11.39 -10.34 9.27
C SER A 72 9.98 -10.06 9.78
N ALA A 73 9.24 -9.17 9.11
CA ALA A 73 7.88 -8.79 9.46
C ALA A 73 7.04 -8.40 8.25
N VAL A 74 5.73 -8.37 8.48
CA VAL A 74 4.72 -7.89 7.56
C VAL A 74 3.69 -7.03 8.28
N ALA A 75 3.26 -5.95 7.65
CA ALA A 75 2.02 -5.24 7.99
C ALA A 75 0.94 -5.60 6.96
N VAL A 76 -0.26 -5.99 7.43
CA VAL A 76 -1.33 -6.55 6.59
C VAL A 76 -2.54 -5.62 6.60
N GLY A 77 -2.85 -5.07 5.43
CA GLY A 77 -4.05 -4.27 5.20
C GLY A 77 -5.31 -5.10 4.97
N ASN A 78 -6.43 -4.42 4.71
CA ASN A 78 -7.65 -5.06 4.25
C ASN A 78 -7.45 -5.65 2.85
N VAL A 79 -8.46 -6.36 2.34
CA VAL A 79 -8.36 -6.95 0.99
C VAL A 79 -8.03 -5.85 -0.03
N PHE A 80 -6.89 -6.00 -0.71
CA PHE A 80 -6.35 -5.09 -1.73
C PHE A 80 -6.11 -3.63 -1.26
N SER A 81 -6.03 -3.43 0.04
CA SER A 81 -5.81 -2.11 0.65
C SER A 81 -4.55 -2.09 1.51
N SER A 82 -3.85 -0.97 1.51
CA SER A 82 -2.60 -0.79 2.25
C SER A 82 -2.77 -0.92 3.76
N PRO A 83 -1.77 -1.45 4.51
CA PRO A 83 -1.76 -1.42 5.97
C PRO A 83 -1.61 0.02 6.49
N SER A 84 -2.01 0.24 7.73
CA SER A 84 -1.87 1.56 8.37
C SER A 84 -0.42 1.87 8.77
N PRO A 85 -0.05 3.17 8.86
CA PRO A 85 1.26 3.58 9.35
C PRO A 85 1.59 3.04 10.75
N ALA A 86 0.57 2.91 11.60
CA ALA A 86 0.74 2.41 12.97
C ALA A 86 1.10 0.91 12.98
N GLN A 87 0.49 0.12 12.10
CA GLN A 87 0.82 -1.32 11.94
C GLN A 87 2.23 -1.51 11.37
N ILE A 88 2.61 -0.71 10.38
CA ILE A 88 3.96 -0.73 9.79
C ILE A 88 5.01 -0.34 10.84
N HIS A 89 4.75 0.74 11.59
CA HIS A 89 5.63 1.18 12.67
C HIS A 89 5.78 0.11 13.76
N ALA A 90 4.66 -0.51 14.19
CA ALA A 90 4.69 -1.59 15.17
C ALA A 90 5.51 -2.80 14.68
N ALA A 91 5.36 -3.19 13.40
CA ALA A 91 6.18 -4.23 12.79
C ALA A 91 7.67 -3.85 12.82
N SER A 92 8.00 -2.59 12.53
CA SER A 92 9.38 -2.08 12.51
C SER A 92 10.03 -2.13 13.89
N VAL A 93 9.34 -1.65 14.92
CA VAL A 93 9.80 -1.71 16.31
C VAL A 93 10.01 -3.15 16.78
N ALA A 94 9.12 -4.05 16.37
CA ALA A 94 9.17 -5.45 16.79
C ALA A 94 10.32 -6.25 16.15
N VAL A 95 10.93 -5.77 15.07
CA VAL A 95 12.06 -6.43 14.39
C VAL A 95 13.38 -5.68 14.50
N ASP A 96 13.39 -4.46 15.04
CA ASP A 96 14.61 -3.70 15.20
C ASP A 96 15.54 -4.36 16.25
N GLY A 97 16.60 -4.97 15.77
CA GLY A 97 17.68 -5.54 16.58
C GLY A 97 18.86 -4.58 16.80
N GLY A 98 18.69 -3.30 16.50
CA GLY A 98 19.72 -2.25 16.63
C GLY A 98 20.60 -2.10 15.38
N ALA A 99 20.34 -2.84 14.29
CA ALA A 99 21.02 -2.69 13.00
C ALA A 99 20.17 -1.92 11.96
N GLY A 100 19.01 -1.43 12.36
CA GLY A 100 18.05 -0.72 11.50
C GLY A 100 17.12 -1.65 10.71
N VAL A 101 16.24 -1.03 9.94
CA VAL A 101 15.13 -1.67 9.24
C VAL A 101 15.15 -1.34 7.75
N LEU A 102 15.03 -2.35 6.90
CA LEU A 102 14.75 -2.19 5.48
C LEU A 102 13.24 -2.33 5.23
N TYR A 103 12.62 -1.32 4.63
CA TYR A 103 11.30 -1.41 4.05
C TYR A 103 11.41 -1.93 2.61
N LEU A 104 10.74 -3.05 2.33
CA LEU A 104 10.79 -3.72 1.03
C LEU A 104 9.38 -4.15 0.64
N TYR A 105 8.73 -3.43 -0.26
CA TYR A 105 7.33 -3.61 -0.64
C TYR A 105 7.06 -3.16 -2.08
N GLY A 106 5.86 -3.45 -2.59
CA GLY A 106 5.44 -3.09 -3.95
C GLY A 106 5.14 -1.60 -4.09
N ASN A 107 5.50 -1.00 -5.22
CA ASN A 107 5.28 0.42 -5.51
C ASN A 107 3.80 0.72 -5.78
N TYR A 108 3.02 0.86 -4.72
CA TYR A 108 1.62 1.34 -4.74
C TYR A 108 1.49 2.59 -3.88
N GLY A 109 0.75 3.58 -4.37
CA GLY A 109 0.70 4.91 -3.73
C GLY A 109 0.28 4.87 -2.26
N GLY A 110 -0.73 4.05 -1.91
CA GLY A 110 -1.17 3.89 -0.52
C GLY A 110 -0.07 3.31 0.38
N ASP A 111 0.64 2.28 -0.10
CA ASP A 111 1.74 1.67 0.64
C ASP A 111 2.89 2.65 0.81
N VAL A 112 3.30 3.34 -0.26
CA VAL A 112 4.40 4.33 -0.21
C VAL A 112 4.11 5.40 0.84
N TYR A 113 2.90 5.97 0.86
CA TYR A 113 2.55 7.02 1.83
C TYR A 113 2.53 6.50 3.27
N ASN A 114 1.97 5.31 3.49
CA ASN A 114 1.87 4.74 4.83
C ASN A 114 3.23 4.28 5.37
N PHE A 115 4.09 3.70 4.54
CA PHE A 115 5.45 3.33 4.91
C PHE A 115 6.33 4.57 5.17
N ASP A 116 6.15 5.65 4.41
CA ASP A 116 6.86 6.91 4.64
C ASP A 116 6.51 7.53 6.01
N ILE A 117 5.21 7.55 6.36
CA ILE A 117 4.77 8.02 7.68
C ILE A 117 5.38 7.13 8.79
N ALA A 118 5.37 5.81 8.60
CA ALA A 118 5.97 4.89 9.56
C ALA A 118 7.49 5.09 9.69
N ALA A 119 8.20 5.39 8.60
CA ALA A 119 9.62 5.72 8.61
C ALA A 119 9.90 7.01 9.40
N GLU A 120 9.02 8.01 9.32
CA GLU A 120 9.12 9.22 10.14
C GLU A 120 8.96 8.90 11.64
N LEU A 121 8.03 8.02 12.00
CA LEU A 121 7.84 7.56 13.39
C LEU A 121 9.07 6.78 13.89
N CYS A 122 9.62 5.88 13.08
CA CYS A 122 10.85 5.13 13.39
C CYS A 122 12.05 6.05 13.65
N ARG A 123 12.25 7.06 12.80
CA ARG A 123 13.32 8.07 13.00
C ARG A 123 13.17 8.83 14.31
N GLY A 124 11.92 9.12 14.71
CA GLY A 124 11.63 9.72 16.02
C GLY A 124 12.08 8.87 17.22
N GLN A 125 12.21 7.56 17.02
CA GLN A 125 12.68 6.58 18.01
C GLN A 125 14.13 6.12 17.76
N SER A 126 14.87 6.82 16.92
CA SER A 126 16.26 6.49 16.55
C SER A 126 16.43 5.15 15.82
N ILE A 127 15.40 4.63 15.19
CA ILE A 127 15.45 3.45 14.30
C ILE A 127 15.81 3.94 12.90
N GLU A 128 16.94 3.50 12.37
CA GLU A 128 17.36 3.82 11.01
C GLU A 128 16.54 3.01 10.00
N VAL A 129 16.03 3.67 8.96
CA VAL A 129 15.20 3.03 7.93
C VAL A 129 15.76 3.33 6.53
N ARG A 130 15.83 2.29 5.70
CA ARG A 130 15.99 2.41 4.24
C ARG A 130 14.75 1.84 3.57
N THR A 131 14.43 2.33 2.37
CA THR A 131 13.29 1.85 1.58
C THR A 131 13.76 1.41 0.21
N VAL A 132 13.30 0.24 -0.23
CA VAL A 132 13.43 -0.27 -1.59
C VAL A 132 12.06 -0.69 -2.09
N LEU A 133 11.70 -0.24 -3.28
CA LEU A 133 10.41 -0.51 -3.92
C LEU A 133 10.54 -1.56 -5.02
N GLY A 134 9.64 -2.55 -5.03
CA GLY A 134 9.43 -3.39 -6.19
C GLY A 134 8.66 -2.61 -7.26
N ALA A 135 9.19 -2.57 -8.49
CA ALA A 135 8.61 -1.85 -9.63
C ALA A 135 8.82 -2.66 -10.93
N ASP A 136 8.50 -3.95 -10.85
CA ASP A 136 8.87 -4.95 -11.86
C ASP A 136 7.86 -5.13 -12.99
N ASP A 137 6.61 -4.62 -12.85
CA ASP A 137 5.55 -4.78 -13.86
C ASP A 137 5.76 -3.89 -15.09
N VAL A 138 6.28 -4.49 -16.17
CA VAL A 138 6.62 -3.76 -17.40
C VAL A 138 5.41 -3.18 -18.14
N GLN A 139 4.22 -3.72 -17.91
CA GLN A 139 3.00 -3.28 -18.60
C GLN A 139 2.30 -2.10 -17.90
N SER A 140 2.68 -1.77 -16.68
CA SER A 140 2.06 -0.69 -15.91
C SER A 140 2.59 0.71 -16.25
N ALA A 141 3.84 0.83 -16.75
CA ALA A 141 4.39 2.08 -17.28
C ALA A 141 5.58 1.82 -18.23
N PRO A 142 5.81 2.72 -19.20
CA PRO A 142 6.91 2.58 -20.15
C PRO A 142 8.29 2.69 -19.47
N PRO A 143 9.38 2.22 -20.12
CA PRO A 143 10.73 2.25 -19.55
C PRO A 143 11.20 3.63 -19.08
N ALA A 144 10.81 4.70 -19.78
CA ALA A 144 11.13 6.08 -19.38
C ALA A 144 10.50 6.51 -18.05
N SER A 145 9.47 5.78 -17.58
CA SER A 145 8.75 6.00 -16.32
C SER A 145 8.78 4.74 -15.44
N ALA A 146 9.83 3.92 -15.53
CA ALA A 146 9.93 2.65 -14.81
C ALA A 146 9.74 2.80 -13.28
N ALA A 147 10.15 3.93 -12.70
CA ALA A 147 9.95 4.24 -11.29
C ALA A 147 8.46 4.36 -10.88
N MET A 148 7.53 4.48 -11.83
CA MET A 148 6.08 4.53 -11.58
C MET A 148 5.41 3.17 -11.73
N ARG A 149 6.16 2.13 -12.06
CA ARG A 149 5.64 0.78 -12.26
C ARG A 149 5.14 0.18 -10.95
N ARG A 150 4.15 -0.69 -11.06
CA ARG A 150 3.66 -1.53 -9.95
C ARG A 150 4.70 -2.57 -9.57
N GLY A 151 4.75 -2.93 -8.28
CA GLY A 151 5.51 -4.07 -7.77
C GLY A 151 4.62 -5.31 -7.69
N VAL A 152 5.03 -6.38 -8.37
CA VAL A 152 4.24 -7.61 -8.48
C VAL A 152 5.11 -8.84 -8.16
N ALA A 153 4.96 -9.95 -8.86
CA ALA A 153 5.54 -11.25 -8.49
C ALA A 153 7.08 -11.29 -8.43
N GLY A 154 7.78 -10.43 -9.16
CA GLY A 154 9.24 -10.36 -9.11
C GLY A 154 9.81 -10.00 -7.75
N LEU A 155 9.00 -9.32 -6.91
CA LEU A 155 9.41 -8.96 -5.55
C LEU A 155 9.73 -10.19 -4.67
N VAL A 156 9.20 -11.37 -4.98
CA VAL A 156 9.54 -12.64 -4.29
C VAL A 156 11.03 -12.95 -4.41
N LEU A 157 11.62 -12.74 -5.59
CA LEU A 157 13.05 -12.94 -5.81
C LEU A 157 13.88 -11.89 -5.06
N VAL A 158 13.35 -10.67 -4.94
CA VAL A 158 13.99 -9.59 -4.18
C VAL A 158 13.98 -9.88 -2.68
N TYR A 159 12.86 -10.38 -2.13
CA TYR A 159 12.79 -10.84 -0.72
C TYR A 159 13.85 -11.89 -0.44
N LYS A 160 14.03 -12.84 -1.36
CA LYS A 160 14.99 -13.92 -1.20
C LYS A 160 16.43 -13.41 -1.17
N ALA A 161 16.80 -12.51 -2.09
CA ALA A 161 18.15 -11.94 -2.13
C ALA A 161 18.42 -11.04 -0.91
N ALA A 162 17.49 -10.15 -0.56
CA ALA A 162 17.64 -9.25 0.58
C ALA A 162 17.65 -10.00 1.92
N GLY A 163 16.76 -10.99 2.08
CA GLY A 163 16.67 -11.83 3.28
C GLY A 163 17.93 -12.67 3.51
N ALA A 164 18.51 -13.25 2.46
CA ALA A 164 19.77 -13.96 2.51
C ALA A 164 20.92 -13.04 2.97
N MET A 165 21.00 -11.81 2.41
CA MET A 165 22.03 -10.85 2.77
C MET A 165 21.89 -10.39 4.23
N ALA A 166 20.65 -10.15 4.71
CA ALA A 166 20.38 -9.81 6.11
C ALA A 166 20.74 -10.97 7.06
N ASP A 167 20.43 -12.22 6.69
CA ASP A 167 20.78 -13.41 7.50
C ASP A 167 22.29 -13.68 7.54
N ARG A 168 23.06 -13.22 6.55
CA ARG A 168 24.52 -13.22 6.57
C ARG A 168 25.11 -12.16 7.51
N GLY A 169 24.29 -11.29 8.11
CA GLY A 169 24.70 -10.24 9.06
C GLY A 169 25.28 -9.00 8.40
N ALA A 170 24.91 -8.72 7.14
CA ALA A 170 25.33 -7.51 6.44
C ALA A 170 24.71 -6.24 7.05
N SER A 171 25.33 -5.08 6.82
CA SER A 171 24.83 -3.79 7.24
C SER A 171 23.55 -3.39 6.51
N LEU A 172 22.78 -2.43 7.08
CA LEU A 172 21.55 -1.93 6.46
C LEU A 172 21.78 -1.40 5.03
N ASP A 173 22.89 -0.70 4.82
CA ASP A 173 23.23 -0.17 3.49
C ASP A 173 23.56 -1.28 2.48
N GLU A 174 24.20 -2.35 2.91
CA GLU A 174 24.50 -3.51 2.04
C GLU A 174 23.23 -4.31 1.71
N VAL A 175 22.35 -4.54 2.69
CA VAL A 175 21.06 -5.20 2.46
C VAL A 175 20.19 -4.37 1.51
N ALA A 176 20.14 -3.06 1.71
CA ALA A 176 19.40 -2.15 0.82
C ALA A 176 20.01 -2.12 -0.59
N ARG A 177 21.33 -2.12 -0.74
CA ARG A 177 22.04 -2.18 -2.03
C ARG A 177 21.68 -3.46 -2.79
N VAL A 178 21.71 -4.60 -2.13
CA VAL A 178 21.36 -5.89 -2.73
C VAL A 178 19.88 -5.92 -3.12
N ALA A 179 18.98 -5.46 -2.24
CA ALA A 179 17.56 -5.38 -2.53
C ALA A 179 17.28 -4.49 -3.75
N GLN A 180 17.91 -3.31 -3.83
CA GLN A 180 17.76 -2.40 -4.97
C GLN A 180 18.29 -3.04 -6.26
N ARG A 181 19.49 -3.65 -6.22
CA ARG A 181 20.06 -4.34 -7.37
C ARG A 181 19.16 -5.48 -7.87
N ALA A 182 18.61 -6.28 -6.95
CA ALA A 182 17.68 -7.34 -7.29
C ALA A 182 16.38 -6.80 -7.92
N ALA A 183 15.84 -5.70 -7.37
CA ALA A 183 14.67 -5.03 -7.93
C ALA A 183 14.95 -4.47 -9.34
N ASP A 184 16.10 -3.82 -9.53
CA ASP A 184 16.51 -3.25 -10.82
C ASP A 184 16.74 -4.34 -11.90
N ALA A 185 17.16 -5.53 -11.49
CA ALA A 185 17.43 -6.67 -12.38
C ALA A 185 16.16 -7.50 -12.71
N THR A 186 15.01 -7.18 -12.12
CA THR A 186 13.78 -7.99 -12.23
C THR A 186 12.74 -7.30 -13.10
N ARG A 187 12.09 -8.09 -13.98
CA ARG A 187 10.94 -7.66 -14.80
C ARG A 187 9.87 -8.74 -14.76
N THR A 188 8.63 -8.29 -14.75
CA THR A 188 7.44 -9.16 -14.70
C THR A 188 6.39 -8.71 -15.71
N MET A 189 5.69 -9.68 -16.27
CA MET A 189 4.50 -9.48 -17.10
C MET A 189 3.47 -10.55 -16.77
N GLY A 190 2.19 -10.20 -16.78
CA GLY A 190 1.10 -11.14 -16.49
C GLY A 190 -0.06 -11.05 -17.48
N VAL A 191 -0.92 -12.08 -17.45
CA VAL A 191 -2.22 -12.11 -18.12
C VAL A 191 -3.30 -12.55 -17.13
N GLY A 192 -4.51 -11.97 -17.24
CA GLY A 192 -5.71 -12.40 -16.54
C GLY A 192 -6.69 -13.10 -17.50
N LEU A 193 -7.22 -14.24 -17.06
CA LEU A 193 -8.18 -15.07 -17.80
C LEU A 193 -9.58 -15.01 -17.19
N SER A 194 -9.70 -14.63 -15.93
CA SER A 194 -10.94 -14.29 -15.25
C SER A 194 -10.72 -13.30 -14.14
N PRO A 195 -11.72 -12.47 -13.78
CA PRO A 195 -11.60 -11.56 -12.64
C PRO A 195 -11.66 -12.31 -11.31
N THR A 196 -11.25 -11.64 -10.24
CA THR A 196 -11.59 -12.02 -8.86
C THR A 196 -12.84 -11.27 -8.39
N ILE A 197 -13.50 -11.80 -7.35
CA ILE A 197 -14.65 -11.16 -6.70
C ILE A 197 -14.23 -10.69 -5.32
N LEU A 198 -14.27 -9.38 -5.07
CA LEU A 198 -13.96 -8.80 -3.77
C LEU A 198 -14.98 -9.23 -2.71
N PRO A 199 -14.57 -9.75 -1.55
CA PRO A 199 -15.50 -10.19 -0.50
C PRO A 199 -16.47 -9.11 -0.05
N ALA A 200 -16.00 -7.87 0.14
CA ALA A 200 -16.80 -6.76 0.61
C ALA A 200 -17.77 -6.22 -0.45
N ALA A 201 -17.32 -6.06 -1.70
CA ALA A 201 -18.15 -5.54 -2.78
C ALA A 201 -19.10 -6.59 -3.37
N GLY A 202 -18.70 -7.88 -3.35
CA GLY A 202 -19.45 -8.94 -3.98
C GLY A 202 -19.44 -8.90 -5.52
N GLU A 203 -18.64 -8.02 -6.10
CA GLU A 203 -18.52 -7.74 -7.52
C GLU A 203 -17.15 -8.14 -8.07
N ALA A 204 -17.10 -8.38 -9.38
CA ALA A 204 -15.87 -8.70 -10.10
C ALA A 204 -14.99 -7.45 -10.28
N THR A 205 -13.67 -7.61 -10.15
CA THR A 205 -12.71 -6.50 -10.30
C THR A 205 -12.62 -5.95 -11.73
N PHE A 206 -12.92 -6.78 -12.71
CA PHE A 206 -13.06 -6.38 -14.13
C PHE A 206 -14.00 -7.36 -14.85
N ALA A 207 -14.35 -7.06 -16.10
CA ALA A 207 -15.16 -7.95 -16.93
C ALA A 207 -14.38 -8.38 -18.17
N LEU A 208 -14.46 -9.65 -18.54
CA LEU A 208 -13.99 -10.22 -19.80
C LEU A 208 -15.15 -10.88 -20.50
N ASP A 209 -15.19 -10.78 -21.82
CA ASP A 209 -16.11 -11.56 -22.64
C ASP A 209 -15.58 -13.00 -22.78
N GLU A 210 -16.48 -13.93 -23.15
CA GLU A 210 -16.10 -15.33 -23.36
C GLU A 210 -15.01 -15.43 -24.45
N GLY A 211 -13.88 -16.07 -24.11
CA GLY A 211 -12.75 -16.23 -25.05
C GLY A 211 -11.80 -15.02 -25.12
N GLU A 212 -11.91 -14.08 -24.18
CA GLU A 212 -10.96 -12.96 -24.04
C GLU A 212 -9.97 -13.17 -22.90
N MET A 213 -8.83 -12.47 -22.95
CA MET A 213 -7.86 -12.32 -21.89
C MET A 213 -7.42 -10.87 -21.73
N GLU A 214 -7.02 -10.47 -20.53
CA GLU A 214 -6.45 -9.17 -20.21
C GLU A 214 -4.94 -9.28 -20.11
N ILE A 215 -4.20 -8.57 -20.98
CA ILE A 215 -2.73 -8.60 -21.04
C ILE A 215 -2.17 -7.47 -20.19
N GLY A 216 -1.28 -7.79 -19.24
CA GLY A 216 -0.70 -6.83 -18.31
C GLY A 216 -1.62 -6.48 -17.14
N VAL A 217 -2.54 -7.38 -16.76
CA VAL A 217 -3.42 -7.21 -15.60
C VAL A 217 -2.59 -7.05 -14.32
N GLY A 218 -2.99 -6.12 -13.44
CA GLY A 218 -2.42 -5.98 -12.11
C GLY A 218 -3.00 -6.95 -11.10
N ILE A 219 -2.33 -7.08 -9.95
CA ILE A 219 -2.74 -8.03 -8.90
C ILE A 219 -4.02 -7.64 -8.14
N HIS A 220 -4.53 -6.41 -8.32
CA HIS A 220 -5.84 -5.98 -7.81
C HIS A 220 -6.92 -6.00 -8.91
N GLY A 221 -6.61 -6.53 -10.10
CA GLY A 221 -7.48 -6.47 -11.25
C GLY A 221 -7.41 -5.15 -12.01
N GLU A 222 -6.33 -4.39 -11.81
CA GLU A 222 -6.10 -3.18 -12.59
C GLU A 222 -5.99 -3.53 -14.07
N ARG A 223 -6.61 -2.70 -14.90
CA ARG A 223 -6.61 -2.87 -16.34
C ARG A 223 -5.19 -3.00 -16.88
N GLY A 224 -5.01 -3.99 -17.75
CA GLY A 224 -3.77 -4.19 -18.50
C GLY A 224 -3.62 -3.21 -19.67
N SER A 225 -2.58 -3.43 -20.43
CA SER A 225 -2.26 -2.62 -21.62
C SER A 225 -3.16 -2.95 -22.81
N HIS A 226 -3.64 -4.20 -22.90
CA HIS A 226 -4.41 -4.68 -24.03
C HIS A 226 -5.33 -5.83 -23.65
N ARG A 227 -6.52 -5.86 -24.28
CA ARG A 227 -7.47 -6.98 -24.22
C ARG A 227 -7.60 -7.61 -25.60
N GLY A 228 -7.62 -8.92 -25.67
CA GLY A 228 -7.69 -9.66 -26.91
C GLY A 228 -8.22 -11.07 -26.74
N PRO A 229 -8.35 -11.83 -27.84
CA PRO A 229 -8.76 -13.23 -27.76
C PRO A 229 -7.76 -14.05 -26.96
N ILE A 230 -8.25 -15.14 -26.36
CA ILE A 230 -7.41 -16.05 -25.60
C ILE A 230 -6.37 -16.69 -26.52
N GLU A 231 -5.12 -16.68 -26.11
CA GLU A 231 -3.98 -17.26 -26.81
C GLU A 231 -3.63 -18.63 -26.22
N THR A 232 -2.90 -19.45 -26.96
CA THR A 232 -2.33 -20.71 -26.43
C THR A 232 -1.24 -20.40 -25.39
N ALA A 233 -0.94 -21.37 -24.53
CA ALA A 233 0.13 -21.21 -23.52
C ALA A 233 1.49 -20.87 -24.14
N ASP A 234 1.79 -21.41 -25.33
CA ASP A 234 3.04 -21.11 -26.04
C ASP A 234 3.03 -19.66 -26.58
N GLU A 235 1.93 -19.16 -27.11
CA GLU A 235 1.78 -17.77 -27.58
C GLU A 235 1.84 -16.77 -26.43
N ILE A 236 1.15 -17.04 -25.32
CA ILE A 236 1.24 -16.23 -24.08
C ILE A 236 2.69 -16.16 -23.60
N THR A 237 3.37 -17.31 -23.57
CA THR A 237 4.77 -17.37 -23.11
C THR A 237 5.72 -16.60 -24.05
N ASP A 238 5.54 -16.76 -25.36
CA ASP A 238 6.34 -16.06 -26.36
C ASP A 238 6.15 -14.54 -26.25
N ARG A 239 4.93 -14.08 -25.98
CA ARG A 239 4.63 -12.67 -25.66
C ARG A 239 5.36 -12.20 -24.41
N PHE A 240 5.31 -12.95 -23.31
CA PHE A 240 6.05 -12.62 -22.10
C PHE A 240 7.54 -12.45 -22.38
N LEU A 241 8.16 -13.42 -23.06
CA LEU A 241 9.58 -13.42 -23.35
C LEU A 241 9.98 -12.33 -24.36
N ALA A 242 9.09 -11.95 -25.27
CA ALA A 242 9.33 -10.85 -26.19
C ALA A 242 9.34 -9.50 -25.45
N GLU A 243 8.32 -9.23 -24.63
CA GLU A 243 8.20 -7.99 -23.87
C GLU A 243 9.32 -7.84 -22.83
N LEU A 244 9.57 -8.88 -22.01
CA LEU A 244 10.62 -8.85 -20.99
C LEU A 244 12.02 -8.71 -21.63
N GLY A 245 12.23 -9.32 -22.78
CA GLY A 245 13.49 -9.24 -23.55
C GLY A 245 13.76 -7.86 -24.16
N THR A 246 12.80 -6.93 -24.12
CA THR A 246 13.07 -5.53 -24.52
C THR A 246 13.89 -4.77 -23.47
N GLU A 247 13.88 -5.26 -22.22
CA GLU A 247 14.55 -4.60 -21.09
C GLU A 247 15.59 -5.48 -20.38
N LEU A 248 15.57 -6.78 -20.60
CA LEU A 248 16.53 -7.75 -20.05
C LEU A 248 17.41 -8.30 -21.16
N ASP A 249 18.68 -8.50 -20.85
CA ASP A 249 19.58 -9.20 -21.76
C ASP A 249 19.33 -10.73 -21.68
N LEU A 250 18.56 -11.22 -22.64
CA LEU A 250 18.26 -12.65 -22.83
C LEU A 250 19.06 -13.23 -24.00
N SER A 251 20.35 -12.89 -24.09
CA SER A 251 21.30 -13.40 -25.10
C SER A 251 22.12 -14.57 -24.56
N ALA A 252 22.85 -15.24 -25.46
CA ALA A 252 23.67 -16.39 -25.13
C ALA A 252 24.72 -16.06 -24.06
N GLY A 253 24.78 -16.89 -23.02
CA GLY A 253 25.67 -16.75 -21.87
C GLY A 253 25.08 -15.94 -20.70
N SER A 254 23.91 -15.33 -20.86
CA SER A 254 23.19 -14.71 -19.73
C SER A 254 22.66 -15.77 -18.78
N ARG A 255 22.66 -15.45 -17.48
CA ARG A 255 22.07 -16.28 -16.41
C ARG A 255 20.86 -15.56 -15.83
N VAL A 256 19.78 -16.32 -15.59
CA VAL A 256 18.53 -15.76 -15.10
C VAL A 256 17.91 -16.60 -13.99
N ALA A 257 17.15 -15.92 -13.12
CA ALA A 257 16.14 -16.57 -12.29
C ALA A 257 14.78 -16.42 -12.97
N VAL A 258 13.98 -17.48 -12.95
CA VAL A 258 12.66 -17.55 -13.56
C VAL A 258 11.62 -17.84 -12.49
N LEU A 259 10.55 -17.08 -12.43
CA LEU A 259 9.35 -17.34 -11.63
C LEU A 259 8.14 -17.40 -12.56
N VAL A 260 7.53 -18.57 -12.71
CA VAL A 260 6.20 -18.75 -13.32
C VAL A 260 5.17 -18.82 -12.21
N ASN A 261 4.31 -17.84 -12.15
CA ASN A 261 3.41 -17.59 -11.03
C ASN A 261 1.95 -17.67 -11.46
N GLY A 262 1.12 -18.44 -10.73
CA GLY A 262 -0.33 -18.44 -10.84
C GLY A 262 -0.98 -17.33 -10.02
N LEU A 263 -2.15 -16.85 -10.48
CA LEU A 263 -2.86 -15.75 -9.83
C LEU A 263 -3.96 -16.20 -8.83
N GLY A 264 -4.05 -17.51 -8.54
CA GLY A 264 -4.93 -18.07 -7.50
C GLY A 264 -5.96 -19.11 -7.98
N ALA A 265 -6.32 -19.10 -9.27
CA ALA A 265 -7.27 -20.08 -9.84
C ALA A 265 -6.71 -20.84 -11.05
N THR A 266 -5.42 -20.69 -11.34
CA THR A 266 -4.78 -21.41 -12.45
C THR A 266 -4.17 -22.71 -11.94
N PRO A 267 -4.57 -23.89 -12.46
CA PRO A 267 -4.00 -25.16 -12.07
C PRO A 267 -2.48 -25.21 -12.26
N LEU A 268 -1.80 -25.89 -11.35
CA LEU A 268 -0.34 -26.01 -11.37
C LEU A 268 0.17 -26.64 -12.68
N GLU A 269 -0.58 -27.56 -13.26
CA GLU A 269 -0.28 -28.20 -14.54
C GLU A 269 -0.14 -27.17 -15.67
N GLU A 270 -1.00 -26.17 -15.71
CA GLU A 270 -0.96 -25.11 -16.72
C GLU A 270 0.30 -24.24 -16.57
N LEU A 271 0.72 -23.97 -15.34
CA LEU A 271 1.96 -23.23 -15.06
C LEU A 271 3.19 -24.01 -15.55
N TYR A 272 3.19 -25.33 -15.44
CA TYR A 272 4.27 -26.15 -16.00
C TYR A 272 4.25 -26.21 -17.54
N VAL A 273 3.09 -26.05 -18.20
CA VAL A 273 3.03 -25.87 -19.65
C VAL A 273 3.71 -24.58 -20.06
N VAL A 274 3.46 -23.47 -19.33
CA VAL A 274 4.13 -22.17 -19.52
C VAL A 274 5.65 -22.34 -19.29
N TYR A 275 6.06 -22.92 -18.15
CA TYR A 275 7.49 -23.11 -17.83
C TYR A 275 8.22 -23.94 -18.88
N ARG A 276 7.60 -25.00 -19.42
CA ARG A 276 8.14 -25.80 -20.52
C ARG A 276 8.53 -24.91 -21.72
N ARG A 277 7.67 -23.97 -22.10
CA ARG A 277 7.95 -23.05 -23.22
C ARG A 277 9.03 -22.06 -22.86
N VAL A 278 9.00 -21.46 -21.66
CA VAL A 278 10.08 -20.57 -21.15
C VAL A 278 11.43 -21.27 -21.25
N HIS A 279 11.53 -22.50 -20.72
CA HIS A 279 12.78 -23.25 -20.72
C HIS A 279 13.30 -23.50 -22.15
N ARG A 280 12.44 -23.91 -23.08
CA ARG A 280 12.84 -24.18 -24.47
C ARG A 280 13.37 -22.93 -25.16
N VAL A 281 12.63 -21.83 -25.09
CA VAL A 281 13.01 -20.59 -25.76
C VAL A 281 14.31 -20.02 -25.19
N LEU A 282 14.49 -20.03 -23.86
CA LEU A 282 15.72 -19.56 -23.24
C LEU A 282 16.92 -20.45 -23.57
N ALA A 283 16.73 -21.79 -23.57
CA ALA A 283 17.78 -22.73 -23.97
C ALA A 283 18.18 -22.55 -25.44
N GLU A 284 17.23 -22.36 -26.35
CA GLU A 284 17.49 -22.06 -27.78
C GLU A 284 18.29 -20.76 -27.97
N ARG A 285 18.08 -19.77 -27.08
CA ARG A 285 18.86 -18.51 -27.06
C ARG A 285 20.22 -18.65 -26.35
N GLY A 286 20.52 -19.80 -25.74
CA GLY A 286 21.75 -20.01 -24.96
C GLY A 286 21.75 -19.30 -23.60
N VAL A 287 20.58 -18.97 -23.05
CA VAL A 287 20.38 -18.39 -21.71
C VAL A 287 20.27 -19.51 -20.69
N GLU A 288 21.01 -19.41 -19.59
CA GLU A 288 20.97 -20.36 -18.48
C GLU A 288 19.92 -19.95 -17.45
N ILE A 289 19.03 -20.90 -17.11
CA ILE A 289 18.11 -20.75 -15.97
C ILE A 289 18.81 -21.31 -14.72
N ALA A 290 19.51 -20.43 -13.98
CA ALA A 290 20.25 -20.83 -12.78
C ALA A 290 19.31 -21.01 -11.56
N TYR A 291 18.22 -20.28 -11.48
CA TYR A 291 17.23 -20.39 -10.40
C TYR A 291 15.80 -20.41 -10.97
N ARG A 292 14.89 -21.19 -10.35
CA ARG A 292 13.53 -21.34 -10.87
C ARG A 292 12.50 -21.63 -9.79
N LEU A 293 11.34 -21.00 -9.94
CA LEU A 293 10.12 -21.21 -9.15
C LEU A 293 8.94 -21.39 -10.10
N VAL A 294 8.06 -22.35 -9.82
CA VAL A 294 6.81 -22.59 -10.56
C VAL A 294 5.72 -22.89 -9.55
N GLY A 295 4.66 -22.09 -9.51
CA GLY A 295 3.57 -22.27 -8.54
C GLY A 295 2.81 -20.98 -8.26
N GLU A 296 2.09 -20.96 -7.15
CA GLU A 296 1.41 -19.77 -6.64
C GLU A 296 2.27 -19.07 -5.59
N TYR A 297 2.81 -17.91 -5.93
CA TYR A 297 3.68 -17.12 -5.09
C TYR A 297 3.12 -15.72 -4.81
N VAL A 298 2.33 -15.19 -5.75
CA VAL A 298 1.62 -13.92 -5.65
C VAL A 298 0.27 -14.09 -6.31
N THR A 299 -0.80 -14.12 -5.52
CA THR A 299 -2.14 -14.34 -6.04
C THR A 299 -2.98 -13.07 -6.05
N SER A 300 -4.16 -13.16 -6.62
CA SER A 300 -5.20 -12.15 -6.57
C SER A 300 -6.52 -12.83 -6.22
N LEU A 301 -6.60 -13.32 -4.97
CA LEU A 301 -7.68 -14.23 -4.52
C LEU A 301 -7.85 -15.41 -5.50
N GLU A 302 -9.02 -15.50 -6.16
CA GLU A 302 -9.34 -16.54 -7.15
C GLU A 302 -9.25 -16.07 -8.61
N MET A 303 -8.40 -15.11 -8.92
CA MET A 303 -8.18 -14.71 -10.33
C MET A 303 -7.54 -15.86 -11.11
N ALA A 304 -8.10 -16.22 -12.25
CA ALA A 304 -7.42 -17.11 -13.19
C ALA A 304 -6.45 -16.28 -14.04
N GLY A 305 -5.24 -16.78 -14.21
CA GLY A 305 -4.17 -16.12 -14.95
C GLY A 305 -2.80 -16.54 -14.48
N ALA A 306 -1.79 -16.02 -15.14
CA ALA A 306 -0.39 -16.30 -14.82
C ALA A 306 0.49 -15.08 -15.06
N SER A 307 1.65 -15.07 -14.42
CA SER A 307 2.71 -14.10 -14.69
C SER A 307 4.06 -14.78 -14.81
N LEU A 308 4.96 -14.16 -15.58
CA LEU A 308 6.36 -14.54 -15.71
C LEU A 308 7.22 -13.42 -15.18
N SER A 309 8.04 -13.73 -14.17
CA SER A 309 9.10 -12.84 -13.69
C SER A 309 10.45 -13.41 -14.08
N ILE A 310 11.33 -12.54 -14.57
CA ILE A 310 12.72 -12.88 -14.87
C ILE A 310 13.62 -11.88 -14.14
N MET A 311 14.59 -12.40 -13.39
CA MET A 311 15.67 -11.63 -12.79
C MET A 311 16.98 -11.96 -13.51
N GLN A 312 17.67 -10.96 -13.99
CA GLN A 312 19.01 -11.12 -14.53
C GLN A 312 20.01 -11.32 -13.41
N LEU A 313 20.84 -12.36 -13.51
CA LEU A 313 21.75 -12.76 -12.44
C LEU A 313 23.20 -12.38 -12.72
N ASP A 314 23.86 -11.93 -11.67
CA ASP A 314 25.31 -11.99 -11.51
C ASP A 314 25.65 -13.02 -10.41
N ASP A 315 26.95 -13.17 -10.11
CA ASP A 315 27.43 -14.14 -9.13
C ASP A 315 26.85 -13.90 -7.73
N GLU A 316 26.72 -12.63 -7.31
CA GLU A 316 26.20 -12.27 -5.99
C GLU A 316 24.71 -12.62 -5.85
N LEU A 317 23.89 -12.21 -6.82
CA LEU A 317 22.45 -12.50 -6.79
C LEU A 317 22.17 -13.99 -6.91
N GLU A 318 22.90 -14.70 -7.76
CA GLU A 318 22.75 -16.15 -7.90
C GLU A 318 23.07 -16.87 -6.59
N GLU A 319 24.19 -16.55 -5.94
CA GLU A 319 24.58 -17.12 -4.65
C GLU A 319 23.50 -16.85 -3.59
N LEU A 320 23.01 -15.61 -3.46
CA LEU A 320 21.99 -15.24 -2.49
C LEU A 320 20.65 -15.94 -2.72
N LEU A 321 20.25 -16.15 -3.99
CA LEU A 321 19.03 -16.89 -4.30
C LEU A 321 19.13 -18.37 -3.89
N HIS A 322 20.31 -18.96 -3.84
CA HIS A 322 20.53 -20.35 -3.44
C HIS A 322 20.67 -20.54 -1.92
N ASP A 323 20.81 -19.47 -1.13
CA ASP A 323 20.87 -19.56 0.33
C ASP A 323 19.60 -20.23 0.91
N PRO A 324 19.69 -20.94 2.03
CA PRO A 324 18.52 -21.49 2.71
C PRO A 324 17.50 -20.41 3.08
N ALA A 325 16.21 -20.74 2.95
CA ALA A 325 15.14 -19.87 3.37
C ALA A 325 13.93 -20.67 3.86
N GLY A 326 13.25 -20.19 4.87
CA GLY A 326 12.09 -20.88 5.45
C GLY A 326 11.08 -19.94 6.07
N SER A 327 9.82 -20.11 5.63
CA SER A 327 8.62 -19.53 6.22
C SER A 327 7.50 -20.56 6.19
N PRO A 328 6.31 -20.29 6.74
CA PRO A 328 5.18 -21.21 6.63
C PRO A 328 4.81 -21.59 5.20
N PHE A 329 5.03 -20.68 4.23
CA PHE A 329 4.59 -20.85 2.84
C PHE A 329 5.75 -21.03 1.84
N PHE A 330 6.99 -20.92 2.29
CA PHE A 330 8.17 -21.06 1.43
C PHE A 330 9.27 -21.84 2.13
N ARG A 331 9.83 -22.86 1.48
CA ARG A 331 10.93 -23.68 2.02
C ARG A 331 11.98 -23.91 0.95
N GLN A 332 13.25 -23.66 1.30
CA GLN A 332 14.40 -23.93 0.46
C GLN A 332 15.60 -24.32 1.32
N GLY A 333 16.23 -25.46 1.00
CA GLY A 333 17.37 -25.98 1.75
C GLY A 333 17.03 -26.35 3.20
N ASP A 334 18.06 -26.51 4.02
CA ASP A 334 17.93 -26.89 5.44
C ASP A 334 17.72 -25.63 6.34
N ALA A 335 16.72 -24.84 6.04
CA ALA A 335 16.33 -23.74 6.93
C ALA A 335 15.70 -24.32 8.21
N THR A 336 16.50 -24.49 9.25
CA THR A 336 15.99 -24.85 10.58
C THR A 336 15.20 -23.68 11.15
N VAL A 337 14.01 -23.95 11.69
CA VAL A 337 13.24 -22.98 12.47
C VAL A 337 14.01 -22.73 13.77
N PRO A 338 14.42 -21.49 14.09
CA PRO A 338 15.03 -21.20 15.38
C PRO A 338 14.04 -21.52 16.50
N GLU A 339 14.56 -21.99 17.65
CA GLU A 339 13.74 -22.11 18.85
C GLU A 339 13.18 -20.73 19.21
N ALA A 340 11.87 -20.65 19.42
CA ALA A 340 11.20 -19.39 19.77
C ALA A 340 11.91 -18.72 20.94
N ALA A 341 12.15 -17.42 20.86
CA ALA A 341 12.80 -16.70 21.95
C ALA A 341 11.97 -16.87 23.22
N ALA A 342 12.59 -17.42 24.26
CA ALA A 342 11.94 -17.63 25.54
C ALA A 342 11.67 -16.25 26.19
N GLY A 343 10.43 -15.80 26.15
CA GLY A 343 9.96 -14.57 26.79
C GLY A 343 8.72 -14.01 26.10
N ASP A 344 7.88 -13.33 26.87
CA ASP A 344 6.78 -12.54 26.32
C ASP A 344 7.35 -11.36 25.54
N ALA A 345 7.42 -11.51 24.22
CA ALA A 345 7.80 -10.39 23.36
C ALA A 345 6.71 -9.29 23.45
N PRO A 346 7.10 -8.02 23.57
CA PRO A 346 6.13 -6.94 23.77
C PRO A 346 5.19 -6.83 22.56
N ILE A 347 3.88 -6.79 22.85
CA ILE A 347 2.87 -6.39 21.87
C ILE A 347 2.95 -4.86 21.77
N VAL A 348 3.14 -4.35 20.56
CA VAL A 348 3.14 -2.91 20.30
C VAL A 348 1.69 -2.44 20.09
N PRO A 349 1.17 -1.50 20.91
CA PRO A 349 -0.18 -1.02 20.73
C PRO A 349 -0.30 -0.22 19.42
N VAL A 350 -1.28 -0.58 18.60
CA VAL A 350 -1.71 0.16 17.40
C VAL A 350 -2.79 1.16 17.85
N SER A 351 -2.39 2.22 18.51
CA SER A 351 -3.34 3.24 18.93
C SER A 351 -2.73 4.64 18.77
N ALA A 352 -3.62 5.62 18.63
CA ALA A 352 -3.24 7.03 18.74
C ALA A 352 -2.54 7.34 20.08
N ALA A 353 -2.63 6.46 21.08
CA ALA A 353 -1.91 6.55 22.36
C ALA A 353 -0.39 6.35 22.23
N ALA A 354 0.11 5.70 21.16
CA ALA A 354 1.54 5.73 20.82
C ALA A 354 2.05 7.16 20.51
N VAL A 355 1.12 8.11 20.44
CA VAL A 355 1.34 9.55 20.23
C VAL A 355 1.36 10.32 21.58
N ALA A 356 1.23 9.65 22.74
CA ALA A 356 1.17 10.30 24.04
C ALA A 356 2.41 11.20 24.32
N ASP A 357 3.58 10.85 23.78
CA ASP A 357 4.79 11.69 23.85
C ASP A 357 4.75 12.94 22.95
N ILE A 358 3.69 13.11 22.15
CA ILE A 358 3.53 14.20 21.18
C ILE A 358 2.53 15.25 21.67
N VAL A 359 1.78 14.96 22.73
CA VAL A 359 0.76 15.88 23.27
C VAL A 359 1.40 16.97 24.10
N SER A 360 1.20 18.21 23.69
CA SER A 360 1.62 19.41 24.41
C SER A 360 0.39 20.15 24.96
N ALA A 361 0.48 20.63 26.18
CA ALA A 361 -0.52 21.52 26.75
C ALA A 361 -0.47 22.91 26.09
N GLY A 362 -1.64 23.48 25.84
CA GLY A 362 -1.82 24.82 25.29
C GLY A 362 -3.03 25.50 25.89
N SER A 363 -3.71 26.37 25.13
CA SER A 363 -5.01 26.89 25.50
C SER A 363 -6.11 26.07 24.84
N PRO A 364 -7.31 25.91 25.46
CA PRO A 364 -8.46 25.27 24.83
C PRO A 364 -8.66 25.80 23.41
N SER A 365 -8.76 24.90 22.45
CA SER A 365 -8.78 25.26 21.03
C SER A 365 -10.15 25.03 20.43
N ARG A 366 -10.73 26.04 19.82
CA ARG A 366 -11.97 25.89 19.01
C ARG A 366 -11.84 24.81 17.96
N LEU A 367 -10.63 24.58 17.42
CA LEU A 367 -10.35 23.51 16.46
C LEU A 367 -10.75 22.13 17.02
N ARG A 368 -10.43 21.84 18.30
CA ARG A 368 -10.79 20.57 18.96
C ARG A 368 -12.30 20.37 18.98
N GLU A 369 -13.04 21.39 19.42
CA GLU A 369 -14.51 21.34 19.53
C GLU A 369 -15.16 21.21 18.15
N THR A 370 -14.69 22.00 17.18
CA THR A 370 -15.17 21.93 15.79
C THR A 370 -14.95 20.55 15.18
N LEU A 371 -13.77 19.92 15.35
CA LEU A 371 -13.52 18.59 14.80
C LEU A 371 -14.36 17.50 15.46
N ILE A 372 -14.56 17.57 16.78
CA ILE A 372 -15.43 16.64 17.50
C ILE A 372 -16.89 16.74 17.02
N ALA A 373 -17.36 17.95 16.72
CA ALA A 373 -18.72 18.17 16.25
C ALA A 373 -18.91 17.86 14.75
N ALA A 374 -17.94 18.23 13.91
CA ALA A 374 -18.06 18.12 12.45
C ALA A 374 -17.80 16.70 11.93
N LEU A 375 -16.70 16.06 12.38
CA LEU A 375 -16.24 14.82 11.76
C LEU A 375 -17.25 13.66 11.82
N PRO A 376 -18.00 13.43 12.92
CA PRO A 376 -19.02 12.38 12.93
C PRO A 376 -20.14 12.59 11.90
N ARG A 377 -20.38 13.83 11.49
CA ARG A 377 -21.42 14.16 10.50
C ARG A 377 -21.08 13.66 9.10
N MET A 378 -19.80 13.35 8.83
CA MET A 378 -19.37 12.78 7.55
C MET A 378 -20.02 11.42 7.25
N GLU A 379 -20.52 10.72 8.24
CA GLU A 379 -21.22 9.43 8.07
C GLU A 379 -22.44 9.54 7.14
N ARG A 380 -23.15 10.66 7.15
CA ARG A 380 -24.32 10.91 6.27
C ARG A 380 -24.01 10.96 4.78
N HIS A 381 -22.73 11.15 4.41
CA HIS A 381 -22.24 11.24 3.04
C HIS A 381 -21.65 9.91 2.52
N THR A 382 -21.71 8.84 3.32
CA THR A 382 -21.11 7.54 3.00
C THR A 382 -21.60 6.97 1.67
N ASP A 383 -22.91 6.94 1.44
CA ASP A 383 -23.48 6.36 0.22
C ASP A 383 -23.18 7.22 -1.01
N GLU A 384 -23.27 8.55 -0.91
CA GLU A 384 -22.91 9.48 -2.00
C GLU A 384 -21.46 9.26 -2.46
N LEU A 385 -20.52 9.25 -1.51
CA LEU A 385 -19.09 9.10 -1.82
C LEU A 385 -18.77 7.71 -2.36
N ARG A 386 -19.43 6.67 -1.86
CA ARG A 386 -19.30 5.31 -2.36
C ARG A 386 -19.78 5.19 -3.81
N GLU A 387 -20.96 5.74 -4.13
CA GLU A 387 -21.52 5.71 -5.48
C GLU A 387 -20.65 6.45 -6.50
N LEU A 388 -20.14 7.64 -6.13
CA LEU A 388 -19.24 8.40 -6.99
C LEU A 388 -17.91 7.66 -7.22
N ASP A 389 -17.36 7.07 -6.17
CA ASP A 389 -16.10 6.33 -6.27
C ASP A 389 -16.26 5.01 -7.04
N ALA A 390 -17.39 4.35 -6.95
CA ALA A 390 -17.67 3.15 -7.75
C ALA A 390 -17.67 3.41 -9.28
N ILE A 391 -17.88 4.66 -9.71
CA ILE A 391 -17.80 5.04 -11.13
C ILE A 391 -16.36 5.18 -11.60
N LEU A 392 -15.47 5.71 -10.76
CA LEU A 392 -14.10 6.10 -11.12
C LEU A 392 -13.00 5.33 -10.38
N GLY A 393 -13.35 4.64 -9.30
CA GLY A 393 -12.46 3.91 -8.40
C GLY A 393 -13.00 2.52 -8.06
N ASP A 394 -12.90 2.14 -6.79
CA ASP A 394 -13.30 0.82 -6.26
C ASP A 394 -14.48 0.88 -5.28
N GLY A 395 -15.06 2.07 -5.07
CA GLY A 395 -16.26 2.27 -4.26
C GLY A 395 -16.02 2.24 -2.75
N ASP A 396 -14.79 2.40 -2.27
CA ASP A 396 -14.46 2.34 -0.85
C ASP A 396 -14.34 3.71 -0.17
N LEU A 397 -14.32 4.81 -0.93
CA LEU A 397 -14.10 6.16 -0.40
C LEU A 397 -15.09 6.55 0.68
N GLY A 398 -16.38 6.23 0.52
CA GLY A 398 -17.41 6.55 1.50
C GLY A 398 -17.14 5.87 2.85
N ILE A 399 -16.73 4.60 2.84
CA ILE A 399 -16.35 3.83 4.03
C ILE A 399 -15.10 4.45 4.66
N THR A 400 -14.10 4.74 3.86
CA THR A 400 -12.85 5.36 4.29
C THR A 400 -13.09 6.69 5.00
N VAL A 401 -13.87 7.58 4.39
CA VAL A 401 -14.17 8.91 4.96
C VAL A 401 -14.96 8.79 6.26
N SER A 402 -15.99 7.94 6.29
CA SER A 402 -16.83 7.74 7.49
C SER A 402 -16.03 7.14 8.65
N ALA A 403 -15.31 6.04 8.43
CA ALA A 403 -14.50 5.39 9.44
C ALA A 403 -13.36 6.28 9.94
N GLY A 404 -12.64 6.93 9.02
CA GLY A 404 -11.55 7.85 9.34
C GLY A 404 -12.02 9.06 10.18
N SER A 405 -13.13 9.67 9.78
CA SER A 405 -13.70 10.81 10.50
C SER A 405 -14.17 10.45 11.90
N ARG A 406 -14.83 9.31 12.07
CA ARG A 406 -15.27 8.82 13.38
C ARG A 406 -14.08 8.53 14.30
N ALA A 407 -13.05 7.86 13.78
CA ALA A 407 -11.84 7.56 14.54
C ALA A 407 -11.09 8.83 14.95
N ALA A 408 -10.96 9.79 14.04
CA ALA A 408 -10.32 11.08 14.32
C ALA A 408 -11.08 11.85 15.41
N ALA A 409 -12.41 11.94 15.31
CA ALA A 409 -13.22 12.59 16.34
C ALA A 409 -13.06 11.92 17.71
N GLY A 410 -13.11 10.59 17.77
CA GLY A 410 -12.94 9.82 19.02
C GLY A 410 -11.54 10.01 19.62
N ALA A 411 -10.50 9.98 18.82
CA ALA A 411 -9.12 10.19 19.26
C ALA A 411 -8.90 11.62 19.77
N VAL A 412 -9.45 12.63 19.08
CA VAL A 412 -9.39 14.05 19.51
C VAL A 412 -10.19 14.27 20.79
N ALA A 413 -11.37 13.63 20.95
CA ALA A 413 -12.15 13.71 22.18
C ALA A 413 -11.41 13.13 23.40
N GLY A 414 -10.58 12.12 23.21
CA GLY A 414 -9.72 11.51 24.23
C GLY A 414 -8.53 12.36 24.66
N LEU A 415 -8.21 13.46 23.95
CA LEU A 415 -7.14 14.37 24.35
C LEU A 415 -7.54 15.23 25.57
N PRO A 416 -6.55 15.70 26.37
CA PRO A 416 -6.79 16.71 27.39
C PRO A 416 -7.48 17.96 26.80
N GLU A 417 -8.32 18.61 27.61
CA GLU A 417 -9.07 19.81 27.17
C GLU A 417 -8.14 20.95 26.75
N ASP A 418 -6.94 21.01 27.34
CA ASP A 418 -5.89 21.99 27.07
C ASP A 418 -4.88 21.54 26.01
N ALA A 419 -5.16 20.47 25.25
CA ALA A 419 -4.31 20.05 24.15
C ALA A 419 -4.19 21.16 23.08
N ASP A 420 -2.94 21.44 22.65
CA ASP A 420 -2.68 22.45 21.63
C ASP A 420 -3.17 22.03 20.22
N ALA A 421 -3.34 22.99 19.32
CA ALA A 421 -3.82 22.73 17.97
C ALA A 421 -2.92 21.78 17.18
N ARG A 422 -1.61 21.80 17.43
CA ARG A 422 -0.64 20.87 16.82
C ARG A 422 -0.94 19.42 17.21
N SER A 423 -1.12 19.16 18.49
CA SER A 423 -1.46 17.83 19.03
C SER A 423 -2.79 17.32 18.48
N VAL A 424 -3.82 18.20 18.43
CA VAL A 424 -5.14 17.89 17.88
C VAL A 424 -5.04 17.42 16.42
N LEU A 425 -4.32 18.16 15.56
CA LEU A 425 -4.16 17.82 14.15
C LEU A 425 -3.36 16.53 13.95
N ARG A 426 -2.28 16.32 14.70
CA ARG A 426 -1.47 15.11 14.59
C ARG A 426 -2.25 13.86 14.98
N VAL A 427 -2.97 13.93 16.09
CA VAL A 427 -3.81 12.82 16.58
C VAL A 427 -4.96 12.56 15.61
N ALA A 428 -5.63 13.61 15.11
CA ALA A 428 -6.67 13.46 14.10
C ALA A 428 -6.13 12.80 12.81
N GLY A 429 -4.98 13.25 12.31
CA GLY A 429 -4.36 12.72 11.10
C GLY A 429 -3.97 11.25 11.21
N LEU A 430 -3.34 10.87 12.34
CA LEU A 430 -2.96 9.48 12.57
C LEU A 430 -4.19 8.58 12.73
N ALA A 431 -5.19 9.00 13.49
CA ALA A 431 -6.43 8.23 13.69
C ALA A 431 -7.21 8.07 12.39
N PHE A 432 -7.31 9.15 11.58
CA PHE A 432 -7.98 9.11 10.28
C PHE A 432 -7.32 8.11 9.33
N SER A 433 -5.98 8.18 9.18
CA SER A 433 -5.22 7.30 8.29
C SER A 433 -5.20 5.84 8.73
N SER A 434 -5.40 5.57 10.03
CA SER A 434 -5.31 4.22 10.58
C SER A 434 -6.66 3.47 10.61
N ALA A 435 -7.79 4.16 10.54
CA ALA A 435 -9.11 3.55 10.74
C ALA A 435 -9.57 2.68 9.55
N ASN A 436 -9.36 3.17 8.34
CA ASN A 436 -9.58 2.41 7.10
C ASN A 436 -8.48 2.81 6.09
N PRO A 437 -7.30 2.18 6.15
CA PRO A 437 -6.15 2.59 5.38
C PRO A 437 -6.40 2.50 3.87
N SER A 438 -6.22 3.64 3.20
CA SER A 438 -6.32 3.77 1.74
C SER A 438 -5.43 4.92 1.29
N THR A 439 -5.25 5.08 -0.02
CA THR A 439 -4.52 6.24 -0.58
C THR A 439 -5.12 7.57 -0.11
N PHE A 440 -6.45 7.70 -0.15
CA PHE A 440 -7.14 8.92 0.31
C PHE A 440 -6.91 9.16 1.79
N ALA A 441 -7.08 8.13 2.64
CA ALA A 441 -6.85 8.23 4.09
C ALA A 441 -5.40 8.63 4.42
N ALA A 442 -4.44 8.04 3.73
CA ALA A 442 -3.02 8.36 3.90
C ALA A 442 -2.70 9.81 3.51
N LEU A 443 -3.25 10.30 2.39
CA LEU A 443 -3.05 11.68 1.95
C LEU A 443 -3.66 12.70 2.92
N VAL A 444 -4.92 12.49 3.35
CA VAL A 444 -5.58 13.36 4.33
C VAL A 444 -4.86 13.33 5.67
N GLY A 445 -4.49 12.15 6.17
CA GLY A 445 -3.74 12.00 7.40
C GLY A 445 -2.38 12.69 7.35
N SER A 446 -1.62 12.50 6.27
CA SER A 446 -0.35 13.18 6.03
C SER A 446 -0.53 14.71 5.93
N GLY A 447 -1.60 15.17 5.28
CA GLY A 447 -1.93 16.59 5.20
C GLY A 447 -2.17 17.21 6.58
N LEU A 448 -2.95 16.54 7.44
CA LEU A 448 -3.21 16.99 8.81
C LEU A 448 -1.93 17.03 9.66
N ILE A 449 -1.07 16.00 9.55
CA ILE A 449 0.23 15.96 10.23
C ILE A 449 1.14 17.06 9.72
N GLY A 450 1.23 17.27 8.39
CA GLY A 450 2.02 18.34 7.79
C GLY A 450 1.55 19.73 8.21
N ALA A 451 0.24 19.96 8.26
CA ALA A 451 -0.31 21.22 8.78
C ALA A 451 0.04 21.42 10.27
N ALA A 452 0.00 20.35 11.08
CA ALA A 452 0.42 20.40 12.48
C ALA A 452 1.89 20.81 12.64
N ASP A 453 2.77 20.36 11.74
CA ASP A 453 4.20 20.65 11.81
C ASP A 453 4.56 22.12 11.50
N THR A 454 3.65 22.87 10.88
CA THR A 454 3.81 24.34 10.72
C THR A 454 3.49 25.13 11.99
N LEU A 455 2.88 24.51 12.99
CA LEU A 455 2.52 25.15 14.26
C LEU A 455 3.62 24.97 15.30
N GLU A 456 3.91 26.04 16.04
CA GLU A 456 4.74 25.96 17.24
C GLU A 456 4.00 25.19 18.35
N ARG A 457 4.77 24.59 19.27
CA ARG A 457 4.18 23.96 20.47
C ARG A 457 3.46 25.00 21.33
N GLY A 458 2.26 24.69 21.77
CA GLY A 458 1.41 25.59 22.56
C GLY A 458 0.69 26.65 21.71
N ALA A 459 0.77 26.60 20.38
CA ALA A 459 0.11 27.56 19.49
C ALA A 459 -1.41 27.55 19.68
N HIS A 460 -1.97 28.75 19.78
CA HIS A 460 -3.41 28.97 19.74
C HIS A 460 -3.83 29.30 18.31
N LEU A 461 -4.79 28.54 17.78
CA LEU A 461 -5.31 28.76 16.43
C LEU A 461 -6.54 29.65 16.51
N GLY A 462 -6.42 30.88 16.00
CA GLY A 462 -7.55 31.76 15.72
C GLY A 462 -8.09 31.53 14.30
N VAL A 463 -9.21 32.16 13.99
CA VAL A 463 -9.84 32.11 12.64
C VAL A 463 -8.85 32.55 11.56
N ASP A 464 -7.98 33.52 11.85
CA ASP A 464 -6.95 34.04 10.93
C ASP A 464 -5.88 32.98 10.56
N GLY A 465 -5.74 31.92 11.35
CA GLY A 465 -4.81 30.82 11.08
C GLY A 465 -5.36 29.73 10.15
N ALA A 466 -6.67 29.72 9.89
CA ALA A 466 -7.33 28.64 9.13
C ALA A 466 -6.82 28.56 7.67
N ALA A 467 -6.61 29.69 7.02
CA ALA A 467 -6.07 29.73 5.65
C ALA A 467 -4.66 29.13 5.57
N GLY A 468 -3.78 29.49 6.52
CA GLY A 468 -2.42 28.95 6.60
C GLY A 468 -2.39 27.44 6.83
N LEU A 469 -3.26 26.92 7.71
CA LEU A 469 -3.39 25.49 7.96
C LEU A 469 -3.89 24.72 6.74
N LEU A 470 -4.96 25.21 6.10
CA LEU A 470 -5.53 24.56 4.93
C LEU A 470 -4.56 24.58 3.75
N ARG A 471 -3.76 25.65 3.63
CA ARG A 471 -2.66 25.71 2.66
C ARG A 471 -1.60 24.64 2.97
N ALA A 472 -1.08 24.58 4.20
CA ALA A 472 -0.06 23.60 4.58
C ALA A 472 -0.55 22.16 4.41
N LEU A 473 -1.81 21.88 4.73
CA LEU A 473 -2.48 20.60 4.46
C LEU A 473 -2.46 20.29 2.95
N SER A 474 -2.88 21.24 2.12
CA SER A 474 -2.95 21.08 0.66
C SER A 474 -1.57 20.88 0.04
N GLU A 475 -0.56 21.66 0.47
CA GLU A 475 0.82 21.54 0.03
C GLU A 475 1.39 20.16 0.39
N ARG A 476 1.13 19.66 1.60
CA ARG A 476 1.58 18.33 2.02
C ARG A 476 0.91 17.21 1.23
N ILE A 477 -0.40 17.34 0.94
CA ILE A 477 -1.11 16.40 0.07
C ILE A 477 -0.54 16.43 -1.35
N ALA A 478 -0.27 17.62 -1.90
CA ALA A 478 0.33 17.79 -3.22
C ALA A 478 1.73 17.16 -3.30
N GLU A 479 2.58 17.45 -2.31
CA GLU A 479 3.93 16.90 -2.21
C GLU A 479 3.91 15.36 -2.18
N ARG A 480 3.07 14.78 -1.31
CA ARG A 480 2.97 13.33 -1.15
C ARG A 480 2.28 12.65 -2.31
N GLY A 481 1.17 13.21 -2.80
CA GLY A 481 0.38 12.65 -3.91
C GLY A 481 0.96 12.91 -5.29
N GLY A 482 1.95 13.79 -5.39
CA GLY A 482 2.50 14.25 -6.66
C GLY A 482 1.45 14.90 -7.56
N ALA A 483 0.34 15.39 -7.00
CA ALA A 483 -0.76 16.01 -7.73
C ALA A 483 -0.55 17.53 -7.80
N GLU A 484 -0.96 18.11 -8.93
CA GLU A 484 -0.90 19.55 -9.17
C GLU A 484 -2.32 20.09 -9.44
N PRO A 485 -2.56 21.39 -9.23
CA PRO A 485 -3.82 22.03 -9.66
C PRO A 485 -4.08 21.76 -11.15
N GLY A 486 -5.29 21.30 -11.48
CA GLY A 486 -5.68 20.87 -12.83
C GLY A 486 -5.63 19.34 -13.06
N ASP A 487 -5.20 18.55 -12.07
CA ASP A 487 -5.18 17.09 -12.13
C ASP A 487 -6.53 16.43 -11.83
N LYS A 488 -7.52 17.23 -11.43
CA LYS A 488 -8.86 16.81 -11.01
C LYS A 488 -8.81 15.92 -9.77
N THR A 489 -8.51 16.54 -8.64
CA THR A 489 -8.36 15.91 -7.32
C THR A 489 -8.99 16.79 -6.24
N LEU A 490 -8.96 16.36 -4.97
CA LEU A 490 -9.38 17.20 -3.85
C LEU A 490 -8.61 18.54 -3.79
N LEU A 491 -7.39 18.62 -4.33
CA LEU A 491 -6.61 19.88 -4.35
C LEU A 491 -7.27 20.97 -5.19
N ASP A 492 -7.98 20.58 -6.24
CA ASP A 492 -8.69 21.52 -7.12
C ASP A 492 -9.93 22.13 -6.43
N VAL A 493 -10.39 21.53 -5.34
CA VAL A 493 -11.44 22.07 -4.46
C VAL A 493 -10.83 22.86 -3.31
N LEU A 494 -9.74 22.38 -2.71
CA LEU A 494 -9.09 23.04 -1.57
C LEU A 494 -8.42 24.37 -1.97
N ALA A 495 -7.79 24.44 -3.14
CA ALA A 495 -7.07 25.65 -3.58
C ALA A 495 -7.97 26.90 -3.71
N PRO A 496 -9.17 26.84 -4.35
CA PRO A 496 -10.11 27.96 -4.33
C PRO A 496 -10.59 28.34 -2.93
N VAL A 497 -10.80 27.35 -2.03
CA VAL A 497 -11.21 27.61 -0.64
C VAL A 497 -10.10 28.34 0.12
N VAL A 498 -8.84 27.92 -0.02
CA VAL A 498 -7.68 28.64 0.55
C VAL A 498 -7.64 30.08 0.05
N SER A 499 -7.77 30.28 -1.26
CA SER A 499 -7.75 31.62 -1.86
C SER A 499 -8.89 32.51 -1.35
N ALA A 500 -10.09 31.94 -1.16
CA ALA A 500 -11.23 32.68 -0.61
C ALA A 500 -10.99 33.10 0.85
N LEU A 501 -10.46 32.17 1.68
CA LEU A 501 -10.10 32.50 3.06
C LEU A 501 -9.05 33.61 3.14
N GLU A 502 -8.06 33.61 2.28
CA GLU A 502 -7.02 34.66 2.20
C GLU A 502 -7.55 36.00 1.74
N ALA A 503 -8.57 35.97 0.90
CA ALA A 503 -9.28 37.16 0.48
C ALA A 503 -10.25 37.70 1.55
N GLY A 504 -10.39 36.99 2.70
CA GLY A 504 -11.26 37.40 3.80
C GLY A 504 -12.73 37.01 3.59
N ALA A 505 -13.01 35.98 2.80
CA ALA A 505 -14.37 35.44 2.64
C ALA A 505 -14.93 34.96 3.99
N ALA A 506 -16.23 35.18 4.19
CA ALA A 506 -16.92 34.68 5.36
C ALA A 506 -17.02 33.13 5.33
N PRO A 507 -16.97 32.47 6.48
CA PRO A 507 -17.03 31.00 6.52
C PRO A 507 -18.22 30.42 5.74
N GLU A 508 -19.37 31.05 5.78
CA GLU A 508 -20.60 30.62 5.10
C GLU A 508 -20.47 30.63 3.56
N GLU A 509 -19.55 31.38 3.00
CA GLU A 509 -19.29 31.47 1.56
C GLU A 509 -18.43 30.30 1.06
N LEU A 510 -17.65 29.67 1.94
CA LEU A 510 -16.67 28.64 1.56
C LEU A 510 -17.32 27.39 0.98
N SER A 511 -18.48 26.99 1.49
CA SER A 511 -19.23 25.84 0.94
C SER A 511 -19.65 26.09 -0.51
N GLY A 512 -20.05 27.33 -0.83
CA GLY A 512 -20.36 27.73 -2.20
C GLY A 512 -19.15 27.72 -3.14
N VAL A 513 -17.99 28.16 -2.63
CA VAL A 513 -16.72 28.14 -3.38
C VAL A 513 -16.31 26.67 -3.68
N ALA A 514 -16.37 25.80 -2.68
CA ALA A 514 -16.04 24.39 -2.84
C ALA A 514 -17.00 23.68 -3.82
N ALA A 515 -18.30 23.95 -3.73
CA ALA A 515 -19.30 23.38 -4.64
C ALA A 515 -19.07 23.83 -6.10
N ALA A 516 -18.78 25.12 -6.32
CA ALA A 516 -18.47 25.63 -7.65
C ALA A 516 -17.23 24.94 -8.25
N ALA A 517 -16.19 24.71 -7.45
CA ALA A 517 -14.98 24.00 -7.88
C ALA A 517 -15.25 22.54 -8.25
N VAL A 518 -16.09 21.83 -7.51
CA VAL A 518 -16.50 20.44 -7.84
C VAL A 518 -17.21 20.40 -9.20
N GLU A 519 -18.14 21.33 -9.47
CA GLU A 519 -18.86 21.37 -10.74
C GLU A 519 -17.96 21.79 -11.92
N GLU A 520 -17.04 22.74 -11.70
CA GLU A 520 -16.07 23.14 -12.72
C GLU A 520 -15.18 22.00 -13.13
N THR A 521 -14.62 21.29 -12.14
CA THR A 521 -13.68 20.16 -12.38
C THR A 521 -14.36 18.93 -12.96
N ALA A 522 -15.68 18.79 -12.89
CA ALA A 522 -16.39 17.68 -13.50
C ALA A 522 -16.11 17.55 -15.01
N GLY A 523 -15.96 18.68 -15.72
CA GLY A 523 -15.62 18.70 -17.14
C GLY A 523 -14.17 18.35 -17.49
N TRP A 524 -13.29 18.18 -16.50
CA TRP A 524 -11.88 17.86 -16.73
C TRP A 524 -11.64 16.36 -16.82
N ARG A 525 -10.48 15.98 -17.38
CA ARG A 525 -9.99 14.61 -17.37
C ARG A 525 -9.16 14.39 -16.10
N SER A 526 -9.41 13.32 -15.37
CA SER A 526 -8.61 12.93 -14.22
C SER A 526 -7.20 12.50 -14.65
N ARG A 527 -6.18 12.99 -13.93
CA ARG A 527 -4.77 12.74 -14.22
C ARG A 527 -4.04 12.02 -13.08
N ARG A 528 -4.71 11.83 -11.93
CA ARG A 528 -4.14 11.20 -10.73
C ARG A 528 -5.08 10.16 -10.14
N GLY A 529 -4.49 9.30 -9.34
CA GLY A 529 -5.22 8.23 -8.65
C GLY A 529 -5.86 7.22 -9.60
N ARG A 530 -6.75 6.40 -9.09
CA ARG A 530 -7.48 5.38 -9.85
C ARG A 530 -8.36 5.99 -10.97
N ALA A 531 -8.91 7.16 -10.73
CA ALA A 531 -9.71 7.87 -11.73
C ALA A 531 -8.92 8.21 -13.02
N ALA A 532 -7.61 8.39 -12.93
CA ALA A 532 -6.75 8.60 -14.10
C ALA A 532 -6.75 7.41 -15.06
N TRP A 533 -6.93 6.19 -14.55
CA TRP A 533 -7.00 4.98 -15.37
C TRP A 533 -8.27 4.92 -16.21
N GLN A 534 -9.34 5.63 -15.80
CA GLN A 534 -10.59 5.72 -16.55
C GLN A 534 -10.50 6.68 -17.75
N GLN A 535 -9.43 7.47 -17.85
CA GLN A 535 -9.14 8.37 -18.98
C GLN A 535 -10.34 9.25 -19.37
N GLU A 536 -10.83 9.11 -20.62
CA GLU A 536 -11.95 9.90 -21.16
C GLU A 536 -13.28 9.66 -20.40
N ARG A 537 -13.45 8.51 -19.75
CA ARG A 537 -14.64 8.20 -18.94
C ARG A 537 -14.75 9.06 -17.68
N SER A 538 -13.65 9.66 -17.24
CA SER A 538 -13.65 10.57 -16.10
C SER A 538 -14.25 11.94 -16.44
N ILE A 539 -14.37 12.30 -17.74
CA ILE A 539 -14.95 13.57 -18.18
C ILE A 539 -16.46 13.56 -17.98
N GLY A 540 -16.99 14.60 -17.38
CA GLY A 540 -18.41 14.72 -17.02
C GLY A 540 -18.80 14.08 -15.70
N GLN A 541 -17.86 13.40 -15.01
CA GLN A 541 -18.07 12.84 -13.68
C GLN A 541 -17.47 13.76 -12.63
N ARG A 542 -18.08 13.87 -11.45
CA ARG A 542 -17.48 14.56 -10.31
C ARG A 542 -16.34 13.73 -9.74
N ASP A 543 -15.24 14.38 -9.34
CA ASP A 543 -14.15 13.68 -8.65
C ASP A 543 -14.58 13.26 -7.24
N PRO A 544 -14.52 11.98 -6.85
CA PRO A 544 -14.94 11.52 -5.53
C PRO A 544 -14.16 12.21 -4.39
N GLY A 545 -12.84 12.39 -4.55
CA GLY A 545 -11.99 13.11 -3.59
C GLY A 545 -12.34 14.59 -3.47
N GLY A 546 -12.66 15.22 -4.58
CA GLY A 546 -13.15 16.62 -4.61
C GLY A 546 -14.49 16.78 -3.89
N VAL A 547 -15.43 15.85 -4.12
CA VAL A 547 -16.72 15.85 -3.38
C VAL A 547 -16.50 15.61 -1.89
N ALA A 548 -15.59 14.70 -1.51
CA ALA A 548 -15.24 14.49 -0.10
C ALA A 548 -14.70 15.79 0.53
N ALA A 549 -13.82 16.52 -0.16
CA ALA A 549 -13.32 17.83 0.31
C ALA A 549 -14.45 18.85 0.49
N LEU A 550 -15.38 18.93 -0.45
CA LEU A 550 -16.59 19.77 -0.33
C LEU A 550 -17.37 19.42 0.94
N ARG A 551 -17.65 18.13 1.18
CA ARG A 551 -18.40 17.68 2.36
C ARG A 551 -17.68 18.01 3.66
N PHE A 552 -16.35 17.85 3.72
CA PHE A 552 -15.56 18.32 4.87
C PHE A 552 -15.70 19.82 5.12
N VAL A 553 -15.64 20.65 4.07
CA VAL A 553 -15.82 22.11 4.20
C VAL A 553 -17.22 22.42 4.75
N GLU A 554 -18.28 21.81 4.21
CA GLU A 554 -19.65 22.01 4.66
C GLU A 554 -19.85 21.66 6.14
N GLU A 555 -19.33 20.48 6.58
CA GLU A 555 -19.51 20.04 7.95
C GLU A 555 -18.69 20.86 8.96
N ILE A 556 -17.48 21.26 8.59
CA ILE A 556 -16.62 22.11 9.43
C ILE A 556 -17.23 23.51 9.58
N VAL A 557 -17.68 24.11 8.48
CA VAL A 557 -18.34 25.43 8.49
C VAL A 557 -19.64 25.37 9.31
N GLY A 558 -20.46 24.33 9.07
CA GLY A 558 -21.70 24.13 9.83
C GLY A 558 -21.48 24.00 11.32
N ALA A 559 -20.49 23.22 11.75
CA ALA A 559 -20.16 23.05 13.16
C ALA A 559 -19.60 24.33 13.82
N ALA A 560 -18.81 25.12 13.06
CA ALA A 560 -18.26 26.38 13.56
C ALA A 560 -19.32 27.50 13.70
N GLY A 561 -20.44 27.41 13.00
CA GLY A 561 -21.54 28.39 13.04
C GLY A 561 -22.65 28.07 14.06
N GLU A 562 -22.68 26.87 14.64
CA GLU A 562 -23.68 26.46 15.64
C GLU A 562 -23.35 26.94 17.08
N GLU A 563 -22.21 27.60 17.31
CA GLU A 563 -21.78 28.24 18.57
C GLU A 563 -22.04 29.77 18.54
#